data_69e933d43224f7d5db5b8d451a926968
#
_entry.id   69e933d43224f7d5db5b8d451a926968
#
_cell.length_a   1.000
_cell.length_b   1.000
_cell.length_c   1.000
_cell.angle_alpha   90.00
_cell.angle_beta   90.00
_cell.angle_gamma   90.00
#
_symmetry.space_group_name_H-M   'P 1'
#
loop_
_entity.id
_entity.type
_entity.pdbx_description
1 polymer ?
#
loop_
_entity_poly.entity_id
_entity_poly.type
_entity_poly.pdbx_seq_one_letter_code
_entity_poly.pdbx_strand_id
1 'polypeptide(L)'
;VEQKLKDFLDKKVKEYNQPSFIPYDPISIPHRFTRKQDIEIAAFFASVFAWGSRAIIINKTTALMQLMDDAPYEFCLQMNAEELKRLLQFKHRTFNTTDLLYFIDFLHHHYSNHDSLETAFTKWMNNEDQTIENVLIGFHDYFFSLEDAPARTRKHIATPVRGSTCKRLCMFLRWMVRRDHCGVDFGIWHNISPSQLICPVDLHVARVARQFNLIKRKQTDWQTALELTDELKKFDRDDPAKYDFALFSLGVIEKF
;
A
#
# COMPACT_ATOMS: atom_id res chain seq x y z
N VAL A 1 5.73 -20.89 -24.27
CA VAL A 1 5.03 -21.02 -22.98
C VAL A 1 4.97 -19.65 -22.31
N GLU A 2 6.06 -18.93 -22.25
CA GLU A 2 6.18 -17.62 -21.59
C GLU A 2 5.28 -16.55 -22.22
N GLN A 3 5.25 -16.45 -23.57
CA GLN A 3 4.37 -15.51 -24.28
C GLN A 3 2.88 -15.79 -24.03
N LYS A 4 2.46 -17.05 -23.97
CA LYS A 4 1.06 -17.42 -23.68
C LYS A 4 0.66 -17.02 -22.27
N LEU A 5 1.57 -17.15 -21.29
CA LEU A 5 1.33 -16.73 -19.92
C LEU A 5 1.22 -15.20 -19.84
N LYS A 6 2.15 -14.48 -20.51
CA LYS A 6 2.07 -13.02 -20.61
C LYS A 6 0.73 -12.56 -21.17
N ASP A 7 0.32 -13.10 -22.31
CA ASP A 7 -0.95 -12.74 -22.97
C ASP A 7 -2.16 -13.01 -22.07
N PHE A 8 -2.12 -14.12 -21.33
CA PHE A 8 -3.16 -14.46 -20.35
C PHE A 8 -3.20 -13.45 -19.18
N LEU A 9 -2.05 -13.12 -18.60
CA LEU A 9 -1.98 -12.15 -17.51
C LEU A 9 -2.35 -10.74 -17.98
N ASP A 10 -1.91 -10.32 -19.17
CA ASP A 10 -2.30 -9.03 -19.77
C ASP A 10 -3.82 -8.94 -19.98
N LYS A 11 -4.46 -10.04 -20.39
CA LYS A 11 -5.93 -10.11 -20.50
C LYS A 11 -6.58 -9.93 -19.12
N LYS A 12 -6.06 -10.59 -18.08
CA LYS A 12 -6.56 -10.45 -16.70
C LYS A 12 -6.33 -9.05 -16.13
N VAL A 13 -5.19 -8.43 -16.42
CA VAL A 13 -4.97 -7.02 -16.07
C VAL A 13 -6.05 -6.13 -16.69
N LYS A 14 -6.34 -6.27 -17.98
CA LYS A 14 -7.39 -5.50 -18.67
C LYS A 14 -8.79 -5.75 -18.08
N GLU A 15 -9.06 -6.95 -17.62
CA GLU A 15 -10.34 -7.35 -17.03
C GLU A 15 -10.56 -6.68 -15.67
N TYR A 16 -9.52 -6.62 -14.81
CA TYR A 16 -9.65 -6.17 -13.42
C TYR A 16 -9.15 -4.76 -13.17
N ASN A 17 -8.25 -4.21 -13.97
CA ASN A 17 -7.79 -2.84 -13.87
C ASN A 17 -8.80 -1.89 -14.53
N GLN A 18 -9.95 -1.73 -13.90
CA GLN A 18 -11.11 -0.98 -14.39
C GLN A 18 -11.83 -0.27 -13.24
N PRO A 19 -12.55 0.84 -13.49
CA PRO A 19 -13.30 1.56 -12.45
C PRO A 19 -14.29 0.68 -11.67
N SER A 20 -14.81 -0.38 -12.29
CA SER A 20 -15.69 -1.37 -11.63
C SER A 20 -15.01 -2.17 -10.51
N PHE A 21 -13.68 -2.20 -10.46
CA PHE A 21 -12.90 -2.82 -9.38
C PHE A 21 -12.96 -2.00 -8.08
N ILE A 22 -12.98 -0.66 -8.20
CA ILE A 22 -12.84 0.28 -7.10
C ILE A 22 -13.84 0.04 -5.95
N PRO A 23 -15.16 -0.10 -6.18
CA PRO A 23 -16.15 -0.17 -5.09
C PRO A 23 -15.94 -1.34 -4.12
N TYR A 24 -15.27 -2.40 -4.57
CA TYR A 24 -15.08 -3.65 -3.82
C TYR A 24 -13.69 -3.80 -3.21
N ASP A 25 -12.85 -2.79 -3.32
CA ASP A 25 -11.47 -2.79 -2.86
C ASP A 25 -11.21 -1.63 -1.88
N PRO A 26 -10.29 -1.78 -0.92
CA PRO A 26 -9.91 -0.69 -0.01
C PRO A 26 -9.50 0.62 -0.71
N ILE A 27 -9.05 0.57 -1.96
CA ILE A 27 -8.74 1.77 -2.77
C ILE A 27 -9.96 2.68 -2.95
N SER A 28 -11.18 2.16 -2.76
CA SER A 28 -12.42 2.96 -2.78
C SER A 28 -12.42 4.10 -1.77
N ILE A 29 -11.67 3.97 -0.68
CA ILE A 29 -11.63 5.00 0.38
C ILE A 29 -10.90 6.25 -0.11
N PRO A 30 -9.64 6.20 -0.59
CA PRO A 30 -8.98 7.40 -1.12
C PRO A 30 -9.69 7.98 -2.36
N HIS A 31 -10.44 7.19 -3.14
CA HIS A 31 -11.26 7.71 -4.26
C HIS A 31 -12.41 8.62 -3.83
N ARG A 32 -12.71 8.73 -2.54
CA ARG A 32 -13.70 9.69 -2.02
C ARG A 32 -13.15 11.12 -1.92
N PHE A 33 -11.85 11.30 -2.05
CA PHE A 33 -11.15 12.56 -1.84
C PHE A 33 -10.59 13.12 -3.15
N THR A 34 -10.41 14.44 -3.19
CA THR A 34 -9.84 15.15 -4.34
C THR A 34 -8.53 15.85 -4.00
N ARG A 35 -8.35 16.24 -2.72
CA ARG A 35 -7.12 16.85 -2.24
C ARG A 35 -6.03 15.80 -2.11
N LYS A 36 -4.84 16.07 -2.66
CA LYS A 36 -3.70 15.13 -2.67
C LYS A 36 -3.40 14.56 -1.29
N GLN A 37 -3.32 15.41 -0.27
CA GLN A 37 -2.97 14.99 1.10
C GLN A 37 -4.04 14.11 1.74
N ASP A 38 -5.33 14.40 1.48
CA ASP A 38 -6.43 13.56 1.95
C ASP A 38 -6.40 12.18 1.27
N ILE A 39 -6.13 12.14 -0.05
CA ILE A 39 -5.92 10.89 -0.79
C ILE A 39 -4.76 10.08 -0.18
N GLU A 40 -3.62 10.72 0.08
CA GLU A 40 -2.43 10.08 0.66
C GLU A 40 -2.73 9.47 2.03
N ILE A 41 -3.36 10.22 2.95
CA ILE A 41 -3.69 9.76 4.29
C ILE A 41 -4.73 8.64 4.25
N ALA A 42 -5.80 8.83 3.48
CA ALA A 42 -6.86 7.84 3.33
C ALA A 42 -6.33 6.53 2.73
N ALA A 43 -5.48 6.61 1.69
CA ALA A 43 -4.82 5.46 1.08
C ALA A 43 -3.85 4.77 2.06
N PHE A 44 -3.10 5.53 2.83
CA PHE A 44 -2.18 4.99 3.83
C PHE A 44 -2.93 4.17 4.87
N PHE A 45 -3.98 4.72 5.50
CA PHE A 45 -4.79 3.95 6.45
C PHE A 45 -5.50 2.76 5.80
N ALA A 46 -6.08 2.92 4.60
CA ALA A 46 -6.73 1.83 3.89
C ALA A 46 -5.76 0.67 3.62
N SER A 47 -4.53 0.98 3.24
CA SER A 47 -3.49 -0.03 3.02
C SER A 47 -3.03 -0.69 4.32
N VAL A 48 -2.81 0.08 5.38
CA VAL A 48 -2.40 -0.42 6.70
C VAL A 48 -3.46 -1.35 7.29
N PHE A 49 -4.74 -1.08 7.07
CA PHE A 49 -5.85 -1.94 7.53
C PHE A 49 -6.14 -3.13 6.62
N ALA A 50 -5.46 -3.24 5.47
CA ALA A 50 -5.74 -4.26 4.46
C ALA A 50 -5.30 -5.67 4.89
N TRP A 51 -5.88 -6.20 5.99
CA TRP A 51 -5.81 -7.60 6.35
C TRP A 51 -7.16 -8.10 6.90
N GLY A 52 -7.64 -9.21 6.34
CA GLY A 52 -8.95 -9.80 6.66
C GLY A 52 -10.00 -9.50 5.58
N SER A 53 -11.27 -9.44 5.98
CA SER A 53 -12.39 -9.21 5.06
C SER A 53 -12.37 -7.78 4.48
N ARG A 54 -12.46 -7.65 3.16
CA ARG A 54 -12.51 -6.36 2.46
C ARG A 54 -13.64 -5.47 2.96
N ALA A 55 -14.84 -6.03 3.16
CA ALA A 55 -15.96 -5.26 3.69
C ALA A 55 -15.66 -4.65 5.06
N ILE A 56 -15.01 -5.41 5.96
CA ILE A 56 -14.61 -4.89 7.28
C ILE A 56 -13.54 -3.81 7.13
N ILE A 57 -12.57 -3.98 6.23
CA ILE A 57 -11.51 -3.00 5.98
C ILE A 57 -12.13 -1.68 5.49
N ILE A 58 -12.98 -1.75 4.47
CA ILE A 58 -13.67 -0.58 3.89
C ILE A 58 -14.50 0.12 4.98
N ASN A 59 -15.34 -0.62 5.71
CA ASN A 59 -16.18 -0.04 6.77
C ASN A 59 -15.37 0.63 7.87
N LYS A 60 -14.27 -0.01 8.32
CA LYS A 60 -13.42 0.54 9.39
C LYS A 60 -12.63 1.76 8.93
N THR A 61 -12.12 1.76 7.69
CA THR A 61 -11.42 2.93 7.15
C THR A 61 -12.41 4.08 6.91
N THR A 62 -13.62 3.79 6.42
CA THR A 62 -14.69 4.79 6.31
C THR A 62 -15.00 5.42 7.67
N ALA A 63 -15.21 4.59 8.69
CA ALA A 63 -15.47 5.09 10.04
C ALA A 63 -14.33 5.96 10.58
N LEU A 64 -13.08 5.62 10.27
CA LEU A 64 -11.93 6.45 10.65
C LEU A 64 -11.95 7.80 9.92
N MET A 65 -12.22 7.82 8.61
CA MET A 65 -12.30 9.08 7.86
C MET A 65 -13.43 9.97 8.39
N GLN A 66 -14.58 9.40 8.73
CA GLN A 66 -15.69 10.14 9.38
C GLN A 66 -15.31 10.71 10.75
N LEU A 67 -14.52 9.99 11.55
CA LEU A 67 -13.99 10.50 12.83
C LEU A 67 -13.01 11.67 12.63
N MET A 68 -12.43 11.80 11.44
CA MET A 68 -11.59 12.91 11.00
C MET A 68 -12.37 13.93 10.14
N ASP A 69 -13.70 13.95 10.25
CA ASP A 69 -14.61 14.86 9.54
C ASP A 69 -14.51 14.80 8.00
N ASP A 70 -14.11 13.64 7.45
CA ASP A 70 -13.78 13.43 6.04
C ASP A 70 -12.78 14.48 5.47
N ALA A 71 -11.93 15.02 6.34
CA ALA A 71 -10.85 15.96 6.04
C ALA A 71 -9.54 15.55 6.77
N PRO A 72 -9.01 14.34 6.50
CA PRO A 72 -7.94 13.76 7.32
C PRO A 72 -6.65 14.57 7.36
N TYR A 73 -6.32 15.31 6.30
CA TYR A 73 -5.15 16.20 6.30
C TYR A 73 -5.32 17.35 7.28
N GLU A 74 -6.45 18.04 7.20
CA GLU A 74 -6.74 19.16 8.09
C GLU A 74 -6.83 18.70 9.55
N PHE A 75 -7.50 17.56 9.79
CA PHE A 75 -7.54 16.92 11.09
C PHE A 75 -6.14 16.66 11.66
N CYS A 76 -5.23 16.08 10.88
CA CYS A 76 -3.85 15.80 11.32
C CYS A 76 -3.07 17.09 11.64
N LEU A 77 -3.31 18.20 10.92
CA LEU A 77 -2.61 19.46 11.16
C LEU A 77 -3.16 20.24 12.36
N GLN A 78 -4.47 20.21 12.59
CA GLN A 78 -5.15 21.06 13.55
C GLN A 78 -5.57 20.33 14.82
N MET A 79 -5.26 19.03 14.93
CA MET A 79 -5.70 18.17 16.03
C MET A 79 -5.46 18.81 17.41
N ASN A 80 -6.48 18.76 18.24
CA ASN A 80 -6.43 19.16 19.63
C ASN A 80 -6.89 18.01 20.54
N ALA A 81 -6.78 18.20 21.86
CA ALA A 81 -7.10 17.15 22.82
C ALA A 81 -8.56 16.66 22.74
N GLU A 82 -9.52 17.54 22.40
CA GLU A 82 -10.93 17.15 22.27
C GLU A 82 -11.17 16.30 21.02
N GLU A 83 -10.56 16.66 19.91
CA GLU A 83 -10.65 15.86 18.66
C GLU A 83 -10.01 14.50 18.83
N LEU A 84 -8.87 14.42 19.49
CA LEU A 84 -8.20 13.14 19.75
C LEU A 84 -9.04 12.22 20.66
N LYS A 85 -9.88 12.76 21.56
CA LYS A 85 -10.80 11.97 22.38
C LYS A 85 -11.81 11.18 21.53
N ARG A 86 -12.21 11.70 20.37
CA ARG A 86 -13.12 11.02 19.43
C ARG A 86 -12.54 9.69 18.92
N LEU A 87 -11.22 9.56 18.91
CA LEU A 87 -10.48 8.40 18.40
C LEU A 87 -10.27 7.30 19.44
N LEU A 88 -10.53 7.56 20.74
CA LEU A 88 -10.20 6.66 21.84
C LEU A 88 -10.92 5.29 21.78
N GLN A 89 -12.04 5.19 21.07
CA GLN A 89 -12.78 3.95 20.90
C GLN A 89 -12.46 3.23 19.59
N PHE A 90 -11.57 3.80 18.76
CA PHE A 90 -11.26 3.21 17.47
C PHE A 90 -10.44 1.93 17.62
N LYS A 91 -10.89 0.89 16.93
CA LYS A 91 -10.21 -0.41 16.88
C LYS A 91 -10.48 -1.10 15.55
N HIS A 92 -9.41 -1.65 14.97
CA HIS A 92 -9.47 -2.57 13.84
C HIS A 92 -8.56 -3.76 14.10
N ARG A 93 -9.16 -4.91 14.48
CA ARG A 93 -8.42 -6.12 14.82
C ARG A 93 -7.38 -5.85 15.93
N THR A 94 -6.09 -6.02 15.65
CA THR A 94 -5.01 -5.75 16.61
C THR A 94 -4.51 -4.30 16.60
N PHE A 95 -4.96 -3.47 15.65
CA PHE A 95 -4.71 -2.05 15.60
C PHE A 95 -5.69 -1.35 16.55
N ASN A 96 -5.19 -0.61 17.51
CA ASN A 96 -6.01 0.07 18.53
C ASN A 96 -5.68 1.57 18.62
N THR A 97 -6.27 2.23 19.59
CA THR A 97 -6.11 3.67 19.84
C THR A 97 -4.65 4.10 20.00
N THR A 98 -3.81 3.31 20.71
CA THR A 98 -2.38 3.65 20.86
C THR A 98 -1.68 3.69 19.51
N ASP A 99 -1.99 2.72 18.65
CA ASP A 99 -1.44 2.68 17.30
C ASP A 99 -1.93 3.88 16.48
N LEU A 100 -3.24 4.18 16.57
CA LEU A 100 -3.86 5.27 15.83
C LEU A 100 -3.30 6.64 16.23
N LEU A 101 -3.19 6.92 17.52
CA LEU A 101 -2.66 8.20 18.01
C LEU A 101 -1.22 8.40 17.55
N TYR A 102 -0.39 7.35 17.58
CA TYR A 102 0.97 7.43 17.06
C TYR A 102 1.02 7.68 15.54
N PHE A 103 0.12 7.05 14.77
CA PHE A 103 0.03 7.31 13.33
C PHE A 103 -0.34 8.76 13.04
N ILE A 104 -1.26 9.32 13.81
CA ILE A 104 -1.67 10.73 13.64
C ILE A 104 -0.54 11.67 14.05
N ASP A 105 0.16 11.37 15.14
CA ASP A 105 1.31 12.16 15.58
C ASP A 105 2.42 12.16 14.51
N PHE A 106 2.73 11.02 13.94
CA PHE A 106 3.66 10.95 12.81
C PHE A 106 3.18 11.78 11.61
N LEU A 107 1.90 11.67 11.23
CA LEU A 107 1.34 12.43 10.12
C LEU A 107 1.36 13.94 10.40
N HIS A 108 1.01 14.36 11.62
CA HIS A 108 1.15 15.75 12.07
C HIS A 108 2.59 16.24 11.94
N HIS A 109 3.54 15.49 12.50
CA HIS A 109 4.97 15.83 12.44
C HIS A 109 5.44 15.95 10.97
N HIS A 110 5.05 15.00 10.13
CA HIS A 110 5.47 15.00 8.73
C HIS A 110 4.87 16.18 7.96
N TYR A 111 3.55 16.33 7.98
CA TYR A 111 2.85 17.37 7.21
C TYR A 111 3.05 18.79 7.75
N SER A 112 3.49 18.96 8.98
CA SER A 112 3.93 20.27 9.49
C SER A 112 5.21 20.78 8.80
N ASN A 113 5.96 19.90 8.13
CA ASN A 113 7.23 20.21 7.48
C ASN A 113 7.27 19.90 5.98
N HIS A 114 6.26 19.20 5.46
CA HIS A 114 6.22 18.70 4.08
C HIS A 114 4.81 18.73 3.50
N ASP A 115 4.68 19.05 2.22
CA ASP A 115 3.39 19.15 1.52
C ASP A 115 2.83 17.81 1.03
N SER A 116 3.61 16.73 1.13
CA SER A 116 3.22 15.41 0.60
C SER A 116 3.90 14.29 1.36
N LEU A 117 3.15 13.21 1.60
CA LEU A 117 3.70 11.98 2.18
C LEU A 117 4.74 11.29 1.27
N GLU A 118 4.77 11.64 -0.01
CA GLU A 118 5.78 11.17 -0.97
C GLU A 118 7.20 11.39 -0.45
N THR A 119 7.48 12.55 0.16
CA THR A 119 8.80 12.88 0.68
C THR A 119 9.24 11.99 1.85
N ALA A 120 8.30 11.45 2.64
CA ALA A 120 8.61 10.50 3.71
C ALA A 120 9.24 9.21 3.15
N PHE A 121 8.90 8.85 1.93
CA PHE A 121 9.40 7.67 1.23
C PHE A 121 10.63 7.99 0.39
N THR A 122 10.55 9.03 -0.43
CA THR A 122 11.54 9.29 -1.51
C THR A 122 12.87 9.83 -1.02
N LYS A 123 12.93 10.47 0.16
CA LYS A 123 14.20 10.97 0.72
C LYS A 123 15.25 9.88 0.99
N TRP A 124 14.87 8.62 0.94
CA TRP A 124 15.74 7.46 1.15
C TRP A 124 16.18 6.79 -0.15
N MET A 125 15.70 7.30 -1.28
CA MET A 125 16.10 6.79 -2.59
C MET A 125 17.51 7.24 -2.96
N ASN A 126 18.26 6.30 -3.52
CA ASN A 126 19.50 6.58 -4.22
C ASN A 126 19.26 6.53 -5.74
N ASN A 127 20.04 7.27 -6.52
CA ASN A 127 19.90 7.32 -7.97
C ASN A 127 20.08 5.95 -8.66
N GLU A 128 20.76 5.01 -8.00
CA GLU A 128 21.05 3.67 -8.52
C GLU A 128 20.03 2.61 -8.09
N ASP A 129 19.06 2.98 -7.25
CA ASP A 129 18.07 2.02 -6.73
C ASP A 129 17.19 1.47 -7.85
N GLN A 130 17.23 0.16 -8.02
CA GLN A 130 16.42 -0.57 -9.01
C GLN A 130 15.04 -0.95 -8.45
N THR A 131 14.85 -0.82 -7.15
CA THR A 131 13.62 -1.17 -6.42
C THR A 131 13.35 -0.20 -5.29
N ILE A 132 12.14 -0.28 -4.72
CA ILE A 132 11.72 0.49 -3.54
C ILE A 132 12.24 -0.09 -2.21
N GLU A 133 13.23 -0.98 -2.19
CA GLU A 133 13.70 -1.61 -0.95
C GLU A 133 14.22 -0.57 0.06
N ASN A 134 15.15 0.30 -0.36
CA ASN A 134 15.67 1.37 0.48
C ASN A 134 14.60 2.37 0.92
N VAL A 135 13.63 2.64 0.04
CA VAL A 135 12.45 3.47 0.33
C VAL A 135 11.64 2.90 1.51
N LEU A 136 11.37 1.59 1.50
CA LEU A 136 10.60 0.93 2.56
C LEU A 136 11.38 0.83 3.88
N ILE A 137 12.70 0.58 3.82
CA ILE A 137 13.56 0.54 5.00
C ILE A 137 13.61 1.93 5.63
N GLY A 138 13.93 2.95 4.85
CA GLY A 138 14.06 4.31 5.35
C GLY A 138 12.74 4.90 5.83
N PHE A 139 11.62 4.59 5.15
CA PHE A 139 10.29 4.98 5.63
C PHE A 139 9.98 4.35 6.99
N HIS A 140 10.25 3.05 7.17
CA HIS A 140 10.05 2.39 8.46
C HIS A 140 10.84 3.08 9.57
N ASP A 141 12.11 3.40 9.34
CA ASP A 141 12.97 4.03 10.36
C ASP A 141 12.51 5.46 10.66
N TYR A 142 12.12 6.21 9.63
CA TYR A 142 11.54 7.55 9.81
C TYR A 142 10.19 7.51 10.52
N PHE A 143 9.31 6.57 10.16
CA PHE A 143 8.01 6.44 10.82
C PHE A 143 8.16 6.21 12.33
N PHE A 144 9.17 5.49 12.77
CA PHE A 144 9.44 5.19 14.18
C PHE A 144 10.56 6.04 14.80
N SER A 145 10.87 7.20 14.23
CA SER A 145 11.90 8.12 14.75
C SER A 145 11.40 9.06 15.85
N LEU A 146 10.09 9.19 16.05
CA LEU A 146 9.54 10.01 17.12
C LEU A 146 9.80 9.38 18.49
N GLU A 147 10.00 10.21 19.51
CA GLU A 147 10.48 9.80 20.84
C GLU A 147 9.60 8.73 21.50
N ASP A 148 8.28 8.87 21.38
CA ASP A 148 7.30 7.99 22.04
C ASP A 148 6.80 6.85 21.14
N ALA A 149 7.58 6.38 20.18
CA ALA A 149 7.18 5.31 19.27
C ALA A 149 6.86 3.99 20.00
N PRO A 150 5.58 3.56 20.08
CA PRO A 150 5.21 2.38 20.85
C PRO A 150 5.77 1.11 20.19
N ALA A 151 6.46 0.25 20.95
CA ALA A 151 7.03 -1.00 20.41
C ALA A 151 5.98 -1.90 19.73
N ARG A 152 4.74 -1.92 20.26
CA ARG A 152 3.64 -2.70 19.69
C ARG A 152 3.18 -2.24 18.31
N THR A 153 3.36 -0.97 17.97
CA THR A 153 2.93 -0.36 16.70
C THR A 153 3.80 -0.81 15.53
N ARG A 154 5.05 -1.25 15.79
CA ARG A 154 6.00 -1.70 14.76
C ARG A 154 5.49 -2.82 13.86
N LYS A 155 4.55 -3.66 14.32
CA LYS A 155 3.94 -4.72 13.51
C LYS A 155 3.01 -4.19 12.40
N HIS A 156 2.61 -2.93 12.45
CA HIS A 156 1.69 -2.34 11.47
C HIS A 156 2.42 -1.72 10.27
N ILE A 157 3.68 -1.33 10.44
CA ILE A 157 4.56 -0.87 9.35
C ILE A 157 5.67 -1.89 9.17
N ALA A 158 5.55 -2.69 8.14
CA ALA A 158 6.52 -3.75 7.82
C ALA A 158 7.80 -3.17 7.18
N THR A 159 8.90 -3.91 7.27
CA THR A 159 10.17 -3.57 6.62
C THR A 159 10.81 -4.80 5.98
N PRO A 160 11.48 -4.65 4.82
CA PRO A 160 12.25 -5.72 4.19
C PRO A 160 13.31 -6.34 5.11
N VAL A 161 13.93 -5.54 5.98
CA VAL A 161 14.96 -6.00 6.93
C VAL A 161 14.50 -7.15 7.82
N ARG A 162 13.20 -7.23 8.10
CA ARG A 162 12.60 -8.33 8.89
C ARG A 162 12.05 -9.47 8.02
N GLY A 163 12.40 -9.51 6.74
CA GLY A 163 11.96 -10.54 5.79
C GLY A 163 10.47 -10.45 5.42
N SER A 164 9.78 -9.36 5.74
CA SER A 164 8.38 -9.17 5.32
C SER A 164 8.28 -8.90 3.82
N THR A 165 7.26 -9.43 3.14
CA THR A 165 6.92 -9.03 1.76
C THR A 165 6.53 -7.56 1.65
N CYS A 166 6.28 -6.88 2.75
CA CYS A 166 5.79 -5.50 2.81
C CYS A 166 4.52 -5.26 1.96
N LYS A 167 3.69 -6.27 1.75
CA LYS A 167 2.53 -6.26 0.84
C LYS A 167 1.70 -5.00 0.95
N ARG A 168 1.39 -4.56 2.17
CA ARG A 168 0.52 -3.39 2.39
C ARG A 168 1.16 -2.09 1.93
N LEU A 169 2.45 -1.90 2.18
CA LEU A 169 3.20 -0.72 1.71
C LEU A 169 3.46 -0.80 0.20
N CYS A 170 3.77 -1.98 -0.35
CA CYS A 170 3.89 -2.17 -1.80
C CYS A 170 2.57 -1.84 -2.52
N MET A 171 1.43 -2.23 -1.94
CA MET A 171 0.10 -1.89 -2.46
C MET A 171 -0.17 -0.38 -2.37
N PHE A 172 0.17 0.27 -1.26
CA PHE A 172 0.07 1.72 -1.10
C PHE A 172 0.92 2.45 -2.15
N LEU A 173 2.18 2.04 -2.32
CA LEU A 173 3.07 2.64 -3.33
C LEU A 173 2.56 2.40 -4.76
N ARG A 174 2.00 1.22 -5.06
CA ARG A 174 1.33 0.98 -6.34
C ARG A 174 0.24 2.02 -6.59
N TRP A 175 -0.66 2.22 -5.61
CA TRP A 175 -1.75 3.21 -5.73
C TRP A 175 -1.25 4.63 -5.96
N MET A 176 -0.18 5.03 -5.27
CA MET A 176 0.32 6.42 -5.35
C MET A 176 1.18 6.68 -6.60
N VAL A 177 1.94 5.70 -7.06
CA VAL A 177 2.98 5.87 -8.09
C VAL A 177 2.52 5.44 -9.48
N ARG A 178 1.78 4.32 -9.57
CA ARG A 178 1.45 3.72 -10.85
C ARG A 178 0.46 4.58 -11.63
N ARG A 179 0.79 4.83 -12.89
CA ARG A 179 -0.01 5.67 -13.80
C ARG A 179 -0.47 4.88 -15.00
N ASP A 180 -1.75 4.94 -15.24
CA ASP A 180 -2.36 4.51 -16.51
C ASP A 180 -3.64 5.31 -16.76
N HIS A 181 -4.35 4.95 -17.84
CA HIS A 181 -5.62 5.62 -18.19
C HIS A 181 -6.85 4.89 -17.66
N CYS A 182 -6.68 3.90 -16.79
CA CYS A 182 -7.78 3.08 -16.26
C CYS A 182 -8.48 3.72 -15.06
N GLY A 183 -7.82 4.66 -14.37
CA GLY A 183 -8.39 5.43 -13.28
C GLY A 183 -8.57 4.66 -11.96
N VAL A 184 -7.87 3.54 -11.77
CA VAL A 184 -7.88 2.78 -10.53
C VAL A 184 -6.79 3.27 -9.60
N ASP A 185 -5.52 3.18 -10.01
CA ASP A 185 -4.39 3.75 -9.29
C ASP A 185 -4.31 5.26 -9.53
N PHE A 186 -3.84 6.04 -8.56
CA PHE A 186 -3.87 7.50 -8.61
C PHE A 186 -2.72 8.11 -9.41
N GLY A 187 -1.52 7.53 -9.30
CA GLY A 187 -0.33 8.02 -10.00
C GLY A 187 0.03 9.47 -9.68
N ILE A 188 -0.20 9.91 -8.44
CA ILE A 188 0.03 11.30 -7.98
C ILE A 188 1.42 11.53 -7.42
N TRP A 189 2.22 10.48 -7.25
CA TRP A 189 3.63 10.55 -6.88
C TRP A 189 4.52 10.41 -8.11
N HIS A 190 5.59 11.21 -8.16
CA HIS A 190 6.37 11.38 -9.38
C HIS A 190 7.85 11.06 -9.23
N ASN A 191 8.33 10.93 -7.99
CA ASN A 191 9.74 10.72 -7.70
C ASN A 191 10.12 9.24 -7.62
N ILE A 192 9.14 8.32 -7.70
CA ILE A 192 9.36 6.87 -7.82
C ILE A 192 8.86 6.45 -9.21
N SER A 193 9.67 5.67 -9.93
CA SER A 193 9.25 5.08 -11.21
C SER A 193 8.38 3.84 -10.98
N PRO A 194 7.32 3.61 -11.77
CA PRO A 194 6.57 2.35 -11.75
C PRO A 194 7.45 1.11 -11.95
N SER A 195 8.56 1.22 -12.69
CA SER A 195 9.54 0.14 -12.90
C SER A 195 10.30 -0.28 -11.64
N GLN A 196 10.33 0.58 -10.60
CA GLN A 196 10.96 0.31 -9.31
C GLN A 196 10.00 -0.34 -8.31
N LEU A 197 8.68 -0.33 -8.60
CA LEU A 197 7.67 -0.92 -7.72
C LEU A 197 7.85 -2.42 -7.59
N ILE A 198 7.57 -2.93 -6.41
CA ILE A 198 7.51 -4.36 -6.10
C ILE A 198 6.05 -4.81 -6.09
N CYS A 199 5.75 -5.88 -6.83
CA CYS A 199 4.42 -6.47 -6.86
C CYS A 199 3.99 -6.86 -5.42
N PRO A 200 2.81 -6.43 -4.95
CA PRO A 200 2.32 -6.80 -3.63
C PRO A 200 2.11 -8.31 -3.51
N VAL A 201 2.80 -8.96 -2.58
CA VAL A 201 2.74 -10.42 -2.40
C VAL A 201 2.11 -10.78 -1.05
N ASP A 202 0.97 -11.46 -1.11
CA ASP A 202 0.39 -12.18 0.02
C ASP A 202 0.32 -13.69 -0.27
N LEU A 203 -0.32 -14.45 0.60
CA LEU A 203 -0.45 -15.90 0.45
C LEU A 203 -1.22 -16.29 -0.83
N HIS A 204 -2.21 -15.50 -1.24
CA HIS A 204 -3.01 -15.79 -2.44
C HIS A 204 -2.21 -15.52 -3.70
N VAL A 205 -1.56 -14.37 -3.79
CA VAL A 205 -0.66 -14.02 -4.90
C VAL A 205 0.49 -15.02 -5.00
N ALA A 206 1.13 -15.36 -3.87
CA ALA A 206 2.21 -16.34 -3.85
C ALA A 206 1.78 -17.73 -4.33
N ARG A 207 0.55 -18.17 -3.97
CA ARG A 207 0.00 -19.45 -4.44
C ARG A 207 -0.17 -19.44 -5.97
N VAL A 208 -0.84 -18.44 -6.52
CA VAL A 208 -1.06 -18.29 -7.96
C VAL A 208 0.27 -18.19 -8.71
N ALA A 209 1.20 -17.38 -8.21
CA ALA A 209 2.52 -17.22 -8.82
C ALA A 209 3.32 -18.55 -8.87
N ARG A 210 3.20 -19.40 -7.82
CA ARG A 210 3.80 -20.75 -7.84
C ARG A 210 3.16 -21.67 -8.86
N GLN A 211 1.84 -21.64 -9.01
CA GLN A 211 1.13 -22.44 -10.02
C GLN A 211 1.56 -22.08 -11.44
N PHE A 212 1.89 -20.81 -11.69
CA PHE A 212 2.43 -20.35 -12.97
C PHE A 212 3.96 -20.47 -13.09
N ASN A 213 4.63 -21.06 -12.09
CA ASN A 213 6.10 -21.15 -12.02
C ASN A 213 6.83 -19.81 -12.10
N LEU A 214 6.17 -18.71 -11.71
CA LEU A 214 6.77 -17.38 -11.59
C LEU A 214 7.67 -17.26 -10.37
N ILE A 215 7.44 -18.06 -9.32
CA ILE A 215 8.30 -18.13 -8.13
C ILE A 215 8.57 -19.59 -7.77
N LYS A 216 9.80 -19.86 -7.33
CA LYS A 216 10.27 -21.18 -6.90
C LYS A 216 10.41 -21.28 -5.37
N ARG A 217 10.59 -20.15 -4.72
CA ARG A 217 10.75 -20.06 -3.26
C ARG A 217 9.51 -20.59 -2.53
N LYS A 218 9.73 -21.41 -1.49
CA LYS A 218 8.65 -21.93 -0.64
C LYS A 218 8.18 -20.91 0.39
N GLN A 219 9.09 -20.11 0.93
CA GLN A 219 8.77 -19.00 1.84
C GLN A 219 8.01 -17.89 1.12
N THR A 220 7.28 -17.10 1.87
CA THR A 220 6.63 -15.88 1.38
C THR A 220 7.21 -14.70 2.17
N ASP A 221 8.36 -14.23 1.70
CA ASP A 221 9.20 -13.20 2.32
C ASP A 221 9.59 -12.12 1.29
N TRP A 222 10.43 -11.17 1.67
CA TRP A 222 10.88 -10.10 0.78
C TRP A 222 11.57 -10.64 -0.48
N GLN A 223 12.41 -11.65 -0.34
CA GLN A 223 13.09 -12.27 -1.48
C GLN A 223 12.11 -12.91 -2.47
N THR A 224 10.97 -13.42 -1.97
CA THR A 224 9.88 -13.92 -2.83
C THR A 224 9.19 -12.79 -3.59
N ALA A 225 9.02 -11.63 -2.97
CA ALA A 225 8.45 -10.46 -3.64
C ALA A 225 9.39 -9.93 -4.74
N LEU A 226 10.70 -9.92 -4.49
CA LEU A 226 11.72 -9.60 -5.49
C LEU A 226 11.70 -10.60 -6.64
N GLU A 227 11.77 -11.93 -6.33
CA GLU A 227 11.75 -13.00 -7.35
C GLU A 227 10.52 -12.88 -8.27
N LEU A 228 9.33 -12.67 -7.68
CA LEU A 228 8.11 -12.47 -8.47
C LEU A 228 8.23 -11.24 -9.37
N THR A 229 8.67 -10.12 -8.81
CA THR A 229 8.74 -8.86 -9.56
C THR A 229 9.74 -8.94 -10.70
N ASP A 230 10.88 -9.63 -10.52
CA ASP A 230 11.88 -9.85 -11.57
C ASP A 230 11.32 -10.72 -12.71
N GLU A 231 10.52 -11.74 -12.40
CA GLU A 231 9.83 -12.52 -13.44
C GLU A 231 8.77 -11.66 -14.17
N LEU A 232 8.02 -10.82 -13.45
CA LEU A 232 7.03 -9.92 -14.08
C LEU A 232 7.69 -8.82 -14.93
N LYS A 233 8.90 -8.37 -14.59
CA LYS A 233 9.69 -7.43 -15.41
C LYS A 233 10.05 -8.00 -16.78
N LYS A 234 10.10 -9.33 -16.95
CA LYS A 234 10.27 -9.95 -18.28
C LYS A 234 9.05 -9.72 -19.17
N PHE A 235 7.87 -9.59 -18.58
CA PHE A 235 6.63 -9.31 -19.31
C PHE A 235 6.42 -7.81 -19.54
N ASP A 236 6.71 -7.00 -18.53
CA ASP A 236 6.69 -5.55 -18.64
C ASP A 236 7.72 -4.95 -17.68
N ARG A 237 8.81 -4.41 -18.25
CA ARG A 237 9.91 -3.83 -17.49
C ARG A 237 9.54 -2.51 -16.83
N ASP A 238 8.67 -1.75 -17.49
CA ASP A 238 8.34 -0.38 -17.07
C ASP A 238 7.23 -0.35 -16.03
N ASP A 239 6.35 -1.39 -16.01
CA ASP A 239 5.22 -1.48 -15.08
C ASP A 239 4.95 -2.92 -14.61
N PRO A 240 5.87 -3.57 -13.88
CA PRO A 240 5.69 -4.95 -13.42
C PRO A 240 4.57 -5.08 -12.38
N ALA A 241 4.31 -4.03 -11.59
CA ALA A 241 3.31 -4.05 -10.53
C ALA A 241 1.86 -4.09 -11.05
N LYS A 242 1.61 -3.79 -12.34
CA LYS A 242 0.27 -3.93 -12.94
C LYS A 242 -0.27 -5.36 -12.86
N TYR A 243 0.63 -6.35 -12.87
CA TYR A 243 0.23 -7.76 -12.80
C TYR A 243 -0.34 -8.18 -11.45
N ASP A 244 -0.26 -7.33 -10.42
CA ASP A 244 -1.00 -7.53 -9.16
C ASP A 244 -2.51 -7.63 -9.42
N PHE A 245 -3.07 -6.84 -10.34
CA PHE A 245 -4.49 -6.96 -10.73
C PHE A 245 -4.84 -8.37 -11.22
N ALA A 246 -3.98 -9.00 -12.00
CA ALA A 246 -4.19 -10.35 -12.49
C ALA A 246 -4.02 -11.40 -11.37
N LEU A 247 -2.88 -11.38 -10.69
CA LEU A 247 -2.52 -12.42 -9.70
C LEU A 247 -3.43 -12.39 -8.48
N PHE A 248 -3.74 -11.19 -7.97
CA PHE A 248 -4.65 -11.01 -6.85
C PHE A 248 -6.08 -11.45 -7.21
N SER A 249 -6.58 -11.04 -8.37
CA SER A 249 -7.93 -11.38 -8.79
C SER A 249 -8.10 -12.87 -9.04
N LEU A 250 -7.13 -13.51 -9.70
CA LEU A 250 -7.10 -14.97 -9.84
C LEU A 250 -7.12 -15.67 -8.47
N GLY A 251 -6.32 -15.21 -7.52
CA GLY A 251 -6.20 -15.85 -6.21
C GLY A 251 -7.38 -15.63 -5.27
N VAL A 252 -8.04 -14.47 -5.33
CA VAL A 252 -9.07 -14.05 -4.36
C VAL A 252 -10.48 -14.06 -4.95
N ILE A 253 -10.63 -13.62 -6.21
CA ILE A 253 -11.95 -13.50 -6.85
C ILE A 253 -12.29 -14.81 -7.56
N GLU A 254 -11.41 -15.33 -8.38
CA GLU A 254 -11.62 -16.54 -9.17
C GLU A 254 -11.29 -17.81 -8.39
N LYS A 255 -10.63 -17.69 -7.23
CA LYS A 255 -10.24 -18.82 -6.35
C LYS A 255 -9.38 -19.88 -7.06
N PHE A 256 -8.57 -19.38 -7.99
CA PHE A 256 -7.64 -20.18 -8.81
C PHE A 256 -6.61 -20.91 -7.93
#